data_c92a7f1a1e019b3873c495436527a3a1
#
_entry.id   c92a7f1a1e019b3873c495436527a3a1
#
_cell.length_a   1.000
_cell.length_b   1.000
_cell.length_c   1.000
_cell.angle_alpha   90.00
_cell.angle_beta   90.00
_cell.angle_gamma   90.00
#
_symmetry.space_group_name_H-M   'P 1'
#
loop_
_entity.id
_entity.type
_entity.pdbx_description
1 polymer ?
#
loop_
_entity_poly.entity_id
_entity_poly.type
_entity_poly.pdbx_seq_one_letter_code
_entity_poly.pdbx_strand_id
1 'polypeptide(L)'
;MAGQANQQAYPAHEAAPREPRAARHAGDRARRGVGAAARAALVGCLAACVVLPAYAKYDVDIDAPRSIRKLLKAHLDIARFAKRDDISDDQFDFLVTATPQQVRDLAATAGYFSPVVRTDVRTRDGKRDVRVAVDPGPQTVVSTVDLTFKGPVDTEDPKQEAATRFAFSLKPGDPFTQSGWDTAKGEALKQLQSRRYLGAKITSSEARIDPRTQRATLAVAFDSGPTFTIGKVDVDGVRRYPEKIVTNVNPLSEGEIYDARRITELQRQLQNTPYYASVAIDVGDDTSKPALTPVHVKVSEFPYNNIRGGVGYATDTGPHVQGSYTYLDTFGAAWPFTVSGRVDQIQQYGQVQLSMPPGEKGWTNSVLASYTNTNVSDTRIYSARIGAQRTRTGQFIDYAYSLMYYQDRLDQNGAGPTTSRALVPQWSWTRRNVDDPLFPRSGNLIHAEAGFAIKGVLTDQTFIRGYARGQQYVPIGKRDLFVFRAELGGVFTSGSSTGVPASLLFRAGGSNSVRGYGYQSIGNSVAGSVLPTKYLMTGTAEYQHWFNRDWGAATFFDIGTATDAWGEKVFYPGVGIGARWRSPVGPINVDVAYGLRNHSVRPYLTLGIAF
;
A
#
# COMPACT_ATOMS: atom_id res chain seq x y z
N MET A 1 11.43 -23.75 0.04
CA MET A 1 11.15 -22.58 0.87
C MET A 1 10.53 -21.52 -0.02
N ALA A 2 9.32 -21.12 0.31
CA ALA A 2 8.68 -20.03 -0.40
C ALA A 2 9.56 -18.79 -0.27
N GLY A 3 9.79 -18.12 -1.40
CA GLY A 3 10.59 -16.92 -1.44
C GLY A 3 10.12 -15.91 -0.42
N GLN A 4 11.03 -15.47 0.42
CA GLN A 4 10.84 -14.24 1.15
C GLN A 4 10.74 -13.14 0.10
N ALA A 5 9.51 -12.78 -0.26
CA ALA A 5 9.28 -11.53 -0.92
C ALA A 5 9.86 -10.44 -0.02
N ASN A 6 10.86 -9.76 -0.54
CA ASN A 6 11.45 -8.59 0.07
C ASN A 6 10.32 -7.55 0.26
N GLN A 7 9.69 -7.55 1.44
CA GLN A 7 8.74 -6.50 1.82
C GLN A 7 9.57 -5.25 2.14
N GLN A 8 9.92 -4.52 1.10
CA GLN A 8 10.32 -3.13 1.25
C GLN A 8 9.04 -2.35 1.60
N ALA A 9 8.91 -2.02 2.88
CA ALA A 9 7.88 -1.09 3.36
C ALA A 9 8.13 0.28 2.75
N TYR A 10 7.14 0.81 2.02
CA TYR A 10 7.11 2.21 1.61
C TYR A 10 6.85 3.10 2.83
N PRO A 11 7.47 4.28 2.91
CA PRO A 11 7.25 5.19 4.02
C PRO A 11 5.84 5.77 4.00
N ALA A 12 5.21 5.80 5.15
CA ALA A 12 3.97 6.52 5.41
C ALA A 12 4.21 8.04 5.29
N HIS A 13 3.25 8.76 4.72
CA HIS A 13 3.21 10.22 4.71
C HIS A 13 3.22 10.77 6.13
N GLU A 14 4.29 11.44 6.51
CA GLU A 14 4.42 12.19 7.75
C GLU A 14 3.72 13.55 7.63
N ALA A 15 2.93 13.86 8.65
CA ALA A 15 2.40 15.20 8.88
C ALA A 15 3.51 16.11 9.45
N ALA A 16 3.53 17.36 9.02
CA ALA A 16 4.53 18.38 9.34
C ALA A 16 4.75 18.61 10.86
N PRO A 17 5.98 18.85 11.30
CA PRO A 17 6.29 19.12 12.70
C PRO A 17 6.03 20.59 13.09
N ARG A 18 5.41 20.80 14.25
CA ARG A 18 5.34 22.09 14.93
C ARG A 18 6.62 22.33 15.72
N GLU A 19 7.23 23.51 15.53
CA GLU A 19 8.40 24.00 16.26
C GLU A 19 8.16 24.14 17.76
N PRO A 20 9.17 23.90 18.64
CA PRO A 20 9.15 24.29 20.03
C PRO A 20 9.88 25.62 20.26
N ARG A 21 9.22 26.56 20.92
CA ARG A 21 9.80 27.79 21.43
C ARG A 21 10.69 27.52 22.65
N ALA A 22 11.87 28.10 22.61
CA ALA A 22 12.83 28.13 23.70
C ALA A 22 12.36 28.97 24.90
N ALA A 23 12.67 28.50 26.12
CA ALA A 23 12.77 29.35 27.31
C ALA A 23 14.00 28.95 28.13
N ARG A 24 14.74 30.00 28.54
CA ARG A 24 16.06 29.99 29.18
C ARG A 24 15.98 29.93 30.72
N HIS A 25 17.02 29.32 31.30
CA HIS A 25 17.75 29.62 32.55
C HIS A 25 17.08 29.76 33.93
N ALA A 26 17.55 29.00 34.89
CA ALA A 26 18.43 29.26 36.03
C ALA A 26 18.14 28.25 37.12
N GLY A 27 19.09 27.49 37.62
CA GLY A 27 20.02 27.89 38.69
C GLY A 27 19.75 27.14 39.97
N ASP A 28 20.48 26.10 40.22
CA ASP A 28 21.31 25.74 41.40
C ASP A 28 20.73 25.65 42.84
N ARG A 29 21.11 24.53 43.49
CA ARG A 29 21.29 24.25 44.95
C ARG A 29 20.08 23.93 45.84
N ALA A 30 19.97 22.74 46.33
CA ALA A 30 20.43 22.37 47.68
C ALA A 30 19.88 20.97 48.10
N ARG A 31 20.75 20.28 48.76
CA ARG A 31 20.61 18.93 49.39
C ARG A 31 19.75 18.94 50.66
N ARG A 32 19.25 17.77 50.98
CA ARG A 32 18.94 17.14 52.29
C ARG A 32 17.51 17.21 52.79
N GLY A 33 17.01 15.98 53.07
CA GLY A 33 16.33 15.74 54.34
C GLY A 33 14.99 15.00 54.25
N VAL A 34 15.03 13.69 54.41
CA VAL A 34 14.19 12.89 55.32
C VAL A 34 12.67 12.84 55.12
N GLY A 35 12.14 11.69 54.69
CA GLY A 35 11.40 10.82 55.57
C GLY A 35 9.87 11.02 55.66
N ALA A 36 9.15 9.98 55.25
CA ALA A 36 7.90 9.59 55.91
C ALA A 36 6.72 10.60 55.96
N ALA A 37 6.17 11.01 54.80
CA ALA A 37 4.83 11.60 54.73
C ALA A 37 4.18 11.48 53.32
N ALA A 38 4.59 10.54 52.48
CA ALA A 38 4.15 10.44 51.09
C ALA A 38 3.17 9.28 50.82
N ARG A 39 2.39 8.85 51.81
CA ARG A 39 1.36 7.82 51.62
C ARG A 39 -0.10 8.26 51.92
N ALA A 40 -0.34 9.52 52.25
CA ALA A 40 -1.66 10.02 52.57
C ALA A 40 -2.20 11.10 51.62
N ALA A 41 -1.45 11.47 50.54
CA ALA A 41 -1.86 12.53 49.61
C ALA A 41 -2.27 12.04 48.21
N LEU A 42 -2.38 10.74 47.98
CA LEU A 42 -2.74 10.19 46.65
C LEU A 42 -4.20 9.70 46.55
N VAL A 43 -5.03 9.95 47.56
CA VAL A 43 -6.46 9.60 47.57
C VAL A 43 -7.36 10.85 47.58
N GLY A 44 -6.80 12.05 47.70
CA GLY A 44 -7.55 13.30 47.85
C GLY A 44 -7.76 14.17 46.62
N CYS A 45 -7.18 13.84 45.45
CA CYS A 45 -7.28 14.67 44.23
C CYS A 45 -8.05 14.03 43.06
N LEU A 46 -8.87 13.02 43.33
CA LEU A 46 -9.78 12.42 42.34
C LEU A 46 -11.24 12.84 42.52
N ALA A 47 -11.49 13.94 43.25
CA ALA A 47 -12.83 14.50 43.38
C ALA A 47 -12.79 15.98 42.99
N ALA A 48 -13.50 16.29 41.90
CA ALA A 48 -13.87 17.61 41.42
C ALA A 48 -13.16 18.16 40.17
N CYS A 49 -13.06 17.37 39.09
CA CYS A 49 -13.37 17.90 37.77
C CYS A 49 -14.78 17.41 37.40
N VAL A 50 -15.79 17.91 38.06
CA VAL A 50 -17.14 18.01 37.49
C VAL A 50 -16.97 19.01 36.35
N VAL A 51 -16.69 18.53 35.15
CA VAL A 51 -16.96 19.26 33.92
C VAL A 51 -18.46 19.43 33.90
N LEU A 52 -18.94 20.57 34.43
CA LEU A 52 -20.30 20.98 34.19
C LEU A 52 -20.48 20.99 32.68
N PRO A 53 -21.44 20.24 32.12
CA PRO A 53 -21.72 20.35 30.69
C PRO A 53 -22.05 21.82 30.44
N ALA A 54 -21.26 22.48 29.58
CA ALA A 54 -21.59 23.80 29.09
C ALA A 54 -22.98 23.66 28.47
N TYR A 55 -23.99 24.21 29.10
CA TYR A 55 -25.37 24.21 28.59
C TYR A 55 -25.36 25.11 27.36
N ALA A 56 -25.46 24.49 26.18
CA ALA A 56 -25.67 25.23 24.96
C ALA A 56 -26.89 26.13 25.12
N LYS A 57 -26.77 27.42 24.73
CA LYS A 57 -27.88 28.40 24.81
C LYS A 57 -29.10 27.99 23.99
N TYR A 58 -28.89 27.10 23.01
CA TYR A 58 -29.95 26.56 22.16
C TYR A 58 -29.57 25.18 21.62
N ASP A 59 -30.58 24.38 21.31
CA ASP A 59 -30.44 23.12 20.60
C ASP A 59 -30.91 23.28 19.15
N VAL A 60 -30.30 22.50 18.24
CA VAL A 60 -30.66 22.52 16.81
C VAL A 60 -31.02 21.12 16.35
N ASP A 61 -32.26 20.97 15.90
CA ASP A 61 -32.73 19.77 15.22
C ASP A 61 -32.89 20.04 13.72
N ILE A 62 -32.20 19.23 12.91
CA ILE A 62 -32.23 19.30 11.45
C ILE A 62 -33.05 18.12 10.93
N ASP A 63 -34.27 18.41 10.53
CA ASP A 63 -35.17 17.48 9.89
C ASP A 63 -35.03 17.57 8.36
N ALA A 64 -34.14 16.69 7.82
CA ALA A 64 -33.80 16.64 6.41
C ALA A 64 -33.53 15.19 5.97
N PRO A 65 -33.67 14.85 4.68
CA PRO A 65 -33.28 13.56 4.16
C PRO A 65 -31.80 13.23 4.40
N ARG A 66 -31.48 11.94 4.45
CA ARG A 66 -30.12 11.46 4.72
C ARG A 66 -29.08 12.01 3.73
N SER A 67 -29.48 12.28 2.51
CA SER A 67 -28.62 12.82 1.43
C SER A 67 -27.95 14.14 1.82
N ILE A 68 -28.66 15.07 2.48
CA ILE A 68 -28.16 16.41 2.82
C ILE A 68 -28.01 16.63 4.33
N ARG A 69 -28.65 15.82 5.18
CA ARG A 69 -28.62 16.01 6.66
C ARG A 69 -27.21 16.08 7.21
N LYS A 70 -26.29 15.22 6.72
CA LYS A 70 -24.90 15.21 7.17
C LYS A 70 -24.17 16.50 6.77
N LEU A 71 -24.41 16.98 5.55
CA LEU A 71 -23.86 18.22 5.03
C LEU A 71 -24.33 19.42 5.87
N LEU A 72 -25.64 19.52 6.10
CA LEU A 72 -26.22 20.60 6.90
C LEU A 72 -25.70 20.59 8.34
N LYS A 73 -25.65 19.42 9.00
CA LYS A 73 -25.10 19.31 10.37
C LYS A 73 -23.63 19.73 10.47
N ALA A 74 -22.84 19.51 9.41
CA ALA A 74 -21.42 19.82 9.42
C ALA A 74 -21.12 21.29 9.10
N HIS A 75 -21.95 21.95 8.29
CA HIS A 75 -21.62 23.25 7.70
C HIS A 75 -22.60 24.38 8.01
N LEU A 76 -23.81 24.08 8.52
CA LEU A 76 -24.77 25.13 8.86
C LEU A 76 -24.33 25.86 10.12
N ASP A 77 -24.21 27.20 10.05
CA ASP A 77 -23.64 27.98 11.15
C ASP A 77 -24.43 27.85 12.43
N ILE A 78 -25.75 27.86 12.35
CA ILE A 78 -26.62 27.67 13.56
C ILE A 78 -26.34 26.32 14.24
N ALA A 79 -25.99 25.27 13.50
CA ALA A 79 -25.64 23.97 14.08
C ALA A 79 -24.19 23.94 14.62
N ARG A 80 -23.26 24.65 13.96
CA ARG A 80 -21.86 24.72 14.39
C ARG A 80 -21.67 25.53 15.65
N PHE A 81 -22.43 26.62 15.79
CA PHE A 81 -22.36 27.49 16.95
C PHE A 81 -23.25 27.05 18.12
N ALA A 82 -24.12 26.05 17.97
CA ALA A 82 -25.01 25.55 18.99
C ALA A 82 -24.30 25.13 20.30
N LYS A 83 -23.04 24.76 20.24
CA LYS A 83 -22.23 24.33 21.39
C LYS A 83 -21.48 25.49 22.08
N ARG A 84 -21.63 26.71 21.59
CA ARG A 84 -20.98 27.89 22.16
C ARG A 84 -21.94 28.57 23.18
N ASP A 85 -21.39 29.00 24.28
CA ASP A 85 -22.09 29.67 25.38
C ASP A 85 -21.98 31.22 25.35
N ASP A 86 -21.09 31.74 24.46
CA ASP A 86 -20.78 33.16 24.32
C ASP A 86 -21.61 33.89 23.23
N ILE A 87 -22.69 33.25 22.70
CA ILE A 87 -23.52 33.84 21.63
C ILE A 87 -24.53 34.81 22.24
N SER A 88 -24.54 36.07 21.77
CA SER A 88 -25.55 37.09 22.14
C SER A 88 -26.90 36.81 21.47
N ASP A 89 -27.94 37.46 21.98
CA ASP A 89 -29.31 37.32 21.42
C ASP A 89 -29.34 37.84 19.97
N ASP A 90 -28.70 38.96 19.69
CA ASP A 90 -28.60 39.51 18.31
C ASP A 90 -27.88 38.56 17.35
N GLN A 91 -26.82 37.90 17.84
CA GLN A 91 -26.11 36.89 17.04
C GLN A 91 -26.98 35.67 16.78
N PHE A 92 -27.75 35.23 17.78
CA PHE A 92 -28.69 34.14 17.62
C PHE A 92 -29.77 34.46 16.58
N ASP A 93 -30.39 35.65 16.68
CA ASP A 93 -31.42 36.09 15.74
C ASP A 93 -30.86 36.23 14.31
N PHE A 94 -29.64 36.71 14.18
CA PHE A 94 -28.94 36.73 12.89
C PHE A 94 -28.74 35.29 12.33
N LEU A 95 -28.27 34.34 13.14
CA LEU A 95 -28.10 32.95 12.73
C LEU A 95 -29.42 32.32 12.28
N VAL A 96 -30.51 32.54 13.00
CA VAL A 96 -31.85 32.06 12.64
C VAL A 96 -32.29 32.65 11.30
N THR A 97 -32.16 33.97 11.13
CA THR A 97 -32.54 34.67 9.90
C THR A 97 -31.71 34.25 8.69
N ALA A 98 -30.41 33.99 8.88
CA ALA A 98 -29.50 33.56 7.81
C ALA A 98 -29.66 32.07 7.43
N THR A 99 -30.20 31.24 8.35
CA THR A 99 -30.30 29.78 8.17
C THR A 99 -30.99 29.36 6.86
N PRO A 100 -32.17 29.92 6.46
CA PRO A 100 -32.85 29.47 5.24
C PRO A 100 -31.99 29.70 3.97
N GLN A 101 -31.24 30.78 3.91
CA GLN A 101 -30.36 31.05 2.76
C GLN A 101 -29.15 30.12 2.78
N GLN A 102 -28.51 29.93 3.93
CA GLN A 102 -27.39 28.98 4.07
C GLN A 102 -27.79 27.55 3.71
N VAL A 103 -29.02 27.13 4.09
CA VAL A 103 -29.54 25.80 3.68
C VAL A 103 -29.68 25.72 2.18
N ARG A 104 -30.21 26.77 1.51
CA ARG A 104 -30.32 26.78 0.05
C ARG A 104 -28.95 26.70 -0.62
N ASP A 105 -27.98 27.46 -0.14
CA ASP A 105 -26.63 27.46 -0.69
C ASP A 105 -25.93 26.10 -0.51
N LEU A 106 -26.04 25.51 0.68
CA LEU A 106 -25.50 24.17 0.95
C LEU A 106 -26.21 23.07 0.14
N ALA A 107 -27.54 23.13 0.03
CA ALA A 107 -28.32 22.18 -0.77
C ALA A 107 -27.95 22.28 -2.25
N ALA A 108 -27.70 23.48 -2.78
CA ALA A 108 -27.26 23.69 -4.15
C ALA A 108 -25.92 22.98 -4.43
N THR A 109 -24.96 22.98 -3.48
CA THR A 109 -23.71 22.22 -3.66
C THR A 109 -23.93 20.71 -3.80
N ALA A 110 -25.03 20.19 -3.26
CA ALA A 110 -25.44 18.80 -3.36
C ALA A 110 -26.42 18.53 -4.54
N GLY A 111 -26.66 19.55 -5.38
CA GLY A 111 -27.50 19.45 -6.59
C GLY A 111 -29.00 19.69 -6.35
N TYR A 112 -29.39 20.25 -5.21
CA TYR A 112 -30.77 20.61 -4.89
C TYR A 112 -30.96 22.13 -4.98
N PHE A 113 -31.53 22.62 -6.07
CA PHE A 113 -31.65 24.05 -6.37
C PHE A 113 -33.01 24.66 -6.03
N SER A 114 -33.96 23.86 -5.57
CA SER A 114 -35.31 24.32 -5.22
C SER A 114 -35.74 23.81 -3.83
N PRO A 115 -34.89 23.90 -2.78
CA PRO A 115 -35.26 23.40 -1.48
C PRO A 115 -36.29 24.32 -0.80
N VAL A 116 -37.27 23.70 -0.15
CA VAL A 116 -38.21 24.39 0.77
C VAL A 116 -37.67 24.29 2.18
N VAL A 117 -37.43 25.44 2.81
CA VAL A 117 -36.84 25.52 4.16
C VAL A 117 -37.80 26.22 5.11
N ARG A 118 -38.02 25.62 6.26
CA ARG A 118 -38.77 26.20 7.37
C ARG A 118 -37.92 26.17 8.63
N THR A 119 -37.82 27.32 9.30
CA THR A 119 -37.05 27.44 10.55
C THR A 119 -38.04 27.87 11.65
N ASP A 120 -38.23 27.02 12.64
CA ASP A 120 -39.09 27.26 13.80
C ASP A 120 -38.23 27.37 15.05
N VAL A 121 -38.44 28.42 15.84
CA VAL A 121 -37.81 28.63 17.14
C VAL A 121 -38.84 28.49 18.24
N ARG A 122 -38.57 27.64 19.22
CA ARG A 122 -39.41 27.45 20.40
C ARG A 122 -38.58 27.68 21.65
N THR A 123 -39.13 28.41 22.60
CA THR A 123 -38.53 28.60 23.93
C THR A 123 -39.25 27.73 24.92
N ARG A 124 -38.56 26.82 25.59
CA ARG A 124 -39.09 25.94 26.63
C ARG A 124 -38.14 25.97 27.82
N ASP A 125 -38.67 26.28 29.01
CA ASP A 125 -37.89 26.33 30.25
C ASP A 125 -36.61 27.17 30.18
N GLY A 126 -36.67 28.32 29.45
CA GLY A 126 -35.53 29.21 29.26
C GLY A 126 -34.50 28.76 28.22
N LYS A 127 -34.68 27.58 27.57
CA LYS A 127 -33.85 27.06 26.52
C LYS A 127 -34.53 27.23 25.16
N ARG A 128 -33.75 27.62 24.15
CA ARG A 128 -34.23 27.79 22.77
C ARG A 128 -34.00 26.51 21.96
N ASP A 129 -35.07 25.98 21.39
CA ASP A 129 -35.01 24.84 20.44
C ASP A 129 -35.28 25.36 19.04
N VAL A 130 -34.30 25.17 18.14
CA VAL A 130 -34.40 25.55 16.74
C VAL A 130 -34.61 24.32 15.90
N ARG A 131 -35.75 24.23 15.21
CA ARG A 131 -36.05 23.17 14.25
C ARG A 131 -35.89 23.71 12.85
N VAL A 132 -34.98 23.11 12.07
CA VAL A 132 -34.76 23.40 10.65
C VAL A 132 -35.30 22.26 9.83
N ALA A 133 -36.51 22.43 9.27
CA ALA A 133 -37.13 21.43 8.39
C ALA A 133 -36.79 21.76 6.92
N VAL A 134 -36.26 20.80 6.22
CA VAL A 134 -35.77 20.95 4.85
C VAL A 134 -36.32 19.84 3.94
N ASP A 135 -37.15 20.26 2.99
CA ASP A 135 -37.48 19.45 1.82
C ASP A 135 -36.57 19.87 0.68
N PRO A 136 -35.59 19.05 0.26
CA PRO A 136 -34.65 19.42 -0.79
C PRO A 136 -35.28 19.46 -2.19
N GLY A 137 -36.45 18.87 -2.38
CA GLY A 137 -37.02 18.62 -3.70
C GLY A 137 -36.22 17.60 -4.51
N PRO A 138 -36.47 17.47 -5.80
CA PRO A 138 -35.75 16.57 -6.68
C PRO A 138 -34.33 17.07 -6.94
N GLN A 139 -33.40 16.12 -7.04
CA GLN A 139 -32.00 16.41 -7.36
C GLN A 139 -31.85 16.71 -8.85
N THR A 140 -31.07 17.74 -9.18
CA THR A 140 -30.74 18.11 -10.55
C THR A 140 -29.88 17.02 -11.20
N VAL A 141 -30.21 16.65 -12.42
CA VAL A 141 -29.45 15.68 -13.24
C VAL A 141 -28.79 16.37 -14.43
N VAL A 142 -27.61 15.88 -14.80
CA VAL A 142 -26.90 16.33 -16.01
C VAL A 142 -27.72 15.94 -17.25
N SER A 143 -28.06 16.91 -18.10
CA SER A 143 -28.76 16.67 -19.36
C SER A 143 -27.82 16.55 -20.54
N THR A 144 -26.86 17.47 -20.64
CA THR A 144 -25.88 17.53 -21.72
C THR A 144 -24.50 17.88 -21.17
N VAL A 145 -23.48 17.35 -21.84
CA VAL A 145 -22.07 17.66 -21.57
C VAL A 145 -21.43 18.04 -22.89
N ASP A 146 -21.01 19.29 -23.02
CA ASP A 146 -20.29 19.80 -24.17
C ASP A 146 -18.82 20.08 -23.78
N LEU A 147 -17.90 19.36 -24.41
CA LEU A 147 -16.47 19.49 -24.22
C LEU A 147 -15.84 19.96 -25.53
N THR A 148 -15.33 21.18 -25.54
CA THR A 148 -14.65 21.76 -26.70
C THR A 148 -13.15 21.81 -26.48
N PHE A 149 -12.39 21.57 -27.55
CA PHE A 149 -10.94 21.54 -27.51
C PHE A 149 -10.37 22.55 -28.50
N LYS A 150 -9.28 23.18 -28.12
CA LYS A 150 -8.47 24.08 -28.94
C LYS A 150 -7.01 23.66 -28.88
N GLY A 151 -6.24 24.02 -29.91
CA GLY A 151 -4.83 23.71 -30.02
C GLY A 151 -4.56 22.34 -30.69
N PRO A 152 -3.29 21.89 -30.71
CA PRO A 152 -2.88 20.68 -31.44
C PRO A 152 -3.61 19.40 -31.07
N VAL A 153 -4.20 19.29 -29.88
CA VAL A 153 -4.95 18.09 -29.48
C VAL A 153 -6.14 17.80 -30.39
N ASP A 154 -6.80 18.86 -30.85
CA ASP A 154 -8.00 18.76 -31.70
C ASP A 154 -7.68 18.21 -33.11
N THR A 155 -6.50 18.54 -33.64
CA THR A 155 -6.11 18.20 -35.01
C THR A 155 -5.08 17.09 -35.11
N GLU A 156 -4.19 16.94 -34.11
CA GLU A 156 -3.02 16.07 -34.18
C GLU A 156 -3.09 14.84 -33.27
N ASP A 157 -3.91 14.88 -32.19
CA ASP A 157 -3.97 13.76 -31.23
C ASP A 157 -5.40 13.40 -30.80
N PRO A 158 -6.22 12.87 -31.74
CA PRO A 158 -7.60 12.48 -31.45
C PRO A 158 -7.69 11.38 -30.37
N LYS A 159 -6.63 10.61 -30.12
CA LYS A 159 -6.59 9.62 -29.05
C LYS A 159 -6.52 10.28 -27.67
N GLN A 160 -5.72 11.34 -27.53
CA GLN A 160 -5.63 12.08 -26.28
C GLN A 160 -6.91 12.86 -26.01
N GLU A 161 -7.50 13.45 -27.05
CA GLU A 161 -8.82 14.08 -26.94
C GLU A 161 -9.89 13.10 -26.47
N ALA A 162 -10.00 11.93 -27.11
CA ALA A 162 -10.96 10.89 -26.74
C ALA A 162 -10.73 10.39 -25.29
N ALA A 163 -9.47 10.22 -24.88
CA ALA A 163 -9.11 9.86 -23.51
C ALA A 163 -9.54 10.95 -22.51
N THR A 164 -9.38 12.23 -22.86
CA THR A 164 -9.80 13.36 -22.03
C THR A 164 -11.33 13.43 -21.90
N ARG A 165 -12.06 13.22 -23.00
CA ARG A 165 -13.53 13.11 -22.98
C ARG A 165 -14.01 11.94 -22.11
N PHE A 166 -13.31 10.82 -22.16
CA PHE A 166 -13.62 9.65 -21.33
C PHE A 166 -13.36 9.91 -19.84
N ALA A 167 -12.27 10.62 -19.52
CA ALA A 167 -11.88 10.97 -18.14
C ALA A 167 -12.82 11.97 -17.47
N PHE A 168 -13.63 12.71 -18.24
CA PHE A 168 -14.66 13.57 -17.67
C PHE A 168 -15.76 12.70 -17.05
N SER A 169 -15.79 12.64 -15.71
CA SER A 169 -16.54 11.62 -14.96
C SER A 169 -18.06 11.85 -14.93
N LEU A 170 -18.54 13.10 -15.09
CA LEU A 170 -19.98 13.38 -15.15
C LEU A 170 -20.55 13.08 -16.53
N LYS A 171 -21.61 12.25 -16.58
CA LYS A 171 -22.29 11.85 -17.82
C LYS A 171 -23.74 12.32 -17.81
N PRO A 172 -24.40 12.44 -18.99
CA PRO A 172 -25.84 12.66 -19.04
C PRO A 172 -26.60 11.58 -18.23
N GLY A 173 -27.51 12.02 -17.37
CA GLY A 173 -28.24 11.17 -16.43
C GLY A 173 -27.66 11.12 -15.02
N ASP A 174 -26.42 11.51 -14.82
CA ASP A 174 -25.81 11.53 -13.49
C ASP A 174 -26.36 12.68 -12.63
N PRO A 175 -26.45 12.49 -11.29
CA PRO A 175 -26.81 13.57 -10.40
C PRO A 175 -25.73 14.66 -10.40
N PHE A 176 -26.14 15.91 -10.57
CA PHE A 176 -25.23 17.05 -10.48
C PHE A 176 -24.86 17.33 -9.01
N THR A 177 -23.57 17.54 -8.74
CA THR A 177 -23.07 18.11 -7.48
C THR A 177 -21.88 19.02 -7.78
N GLN A 178 -21.65 20.04 -6.95
CA GLN A 178 -20.51 20.94 -7.13
C GLN A 178 -19.17 20.17 -7.09
N SER A 179 -19.04 19.25 -6.11
CA SER A 179 -17.81 18.43 -6.01
C SER A 179 -17.63 17.49 -7.22
N GLY A 180 -18.72 16.92 -7.74
CA GLY A 180 -18.68 16.10 -8.97
C GLY A 180 -18.24 16.93 -10.19
N TRP A 181 -18.75 18.15 -10.31
CA TRP A 181 -18.38 19.10 -11.35
C TRP A 181 -16.89 19.48 -11.30
N ASP A 182 -16.37 19.82 -10.12
CA ASP A 182 -14.97 20.18 -9.96
C ASP A 182 -14.04 18.98 -10.17
N THR A 183 -14.44 17.79 -9.70
CA THR A 183 -13.72 16.54 -9.93
C THR A 183 -13.66 16.20 -11.43
N ALA A 184 -14.80 16.24 -12.13
CA ALA A 184 -14.85 15.91 -13.55
C ALA A 184 -13.96 16.82 -14.41
N LYS A 185 -13.96 18.13 -14.12
CA LYS A 185 -13.07 19.10 -14.78
C LYS A 185 -11.60 18.80 -14.49
N GLY A 186 -11.28 18.54 -13.20
CA GLY A 186 -9.92 18.26 -12.77
C GLY A 186 -9.36 16.96 -13.36
N GLU A 187 -10.16 15.89 -13.40
CA GLU A 187 -9.78 14.61 -14.01
C GLU A 187 -9.53 14.74 -15.51
N ALA A 188 -10.42 15.43 -16.22
CA ALA A 188 -10.26 15.68 -17.66
C ALA A 188 -9.01 16.53 -17.96
N LEU A 189 -8.78 17.62 -17.21
CA LEU A 189 -7.60 18.44 -17.36
C LEU A 189 -6.32 17.63 -17.06
N LYS A 190 -6.29 16.90 -15.96
CA LYS A 190 -5.17 16.04 -15.60
C LYS A 190 -4.89 14.98 -16.68
N GLN A 191 -5.93 14.40 -17.28
CA GLN A 191 -5.78 13.48 -18.39
C GLN A 191 -5.16 14.17 -19.62
N LEU A 192 -5.61 15.38 -19.96
CA LEU A 192 -5.04 16.15 -21.06
C LEU A 192 -3.57 16.50 -20.82
N GLN A 193 -3.22 16.90 -19.59
CA GLN A 193 -1.85 17.19 -19.16
C GLN A 193 -0.95 15.97 -19.00
N SER A 194 -1.52 14.76 -18.98
CA SER A 194 -0.74 13.55 -18.71
C SER A 194 0.28 13.20 -19.79
N ARG A 195 0.08 13.70 -21.01
CA ARG A 195 0.95 13.43 -22.15
C ARG A 195 0.90 14.58 -23.14
N ARG A 196 2.05 14.96 -23.69
CA ARG A 196 2.26 16.02 -24.69
C ARG A 196 1.94 17.44 -24.20
N TYR A 197 0.81 17.67 -23.56
CA TYR A 197 0.20 18.98 -23.34
C TYR A 197 0.28 19.41 -21.87
N LEU A 198 1.50 19.45 -21.31
CA LEU A 198 1.71 19.78 -19.88
C LEU A 198 1.09 21.15 -19.51
N GLY A 199 1.20 22.15 -20.39
CA GLY A 199 0.65 23.49 -20.20
C GLY A 199 -0.85 23.62 -20.51
N ALA A 200 -1.58 22.51 -20.72
CA ALA A 200 -3.00 22.57 -21.01
C ALA A 200 -3.79 23.20 -19.85
N LYS A 201 -4.84 23.93 -20.20
CA LYS A 201 -5.70 24.64 -19.24
C LYS A 201 -7.17 24.62 -19.64
N ILE A 202 -8.04 24.87 -18.67
CA ILE A 202 -9.44 25.17 -18.91
C ILE A 202 -9.56 26.66 -19.19
N THR A 203 -10.08 27.03 -20.35
CA THR A 203 -10.27 28.43 -20.76
C THR A 203 -11.65 28.96 -20.37
N SER A 204 -12.65 28.09 -20.32
CA SER A 204 -13.98 28.41 -19.78
C SER A 204 -14.65 27.16 -19.22
N SER A 205 -15.47 27.33 -18.20
CA SER A 205 -16.32 26.26 -17.68
C SER A 205 -17.62 26.85 -17.16
N GLU A 206 -18.74 26.33 -17.61
CA GLU A 206 -20.07 26.79 -17.22
C GLU A 206 -20.96 25.59 -16.89
N ALA A 207 -21.68 25.66 -15.77
CA ALA A 207 -22.74 24.76 -15.42
C ALA A 207 -24.04 25.56 -15.34
N ARG A 208 -24.89 25.44 -16.36
CA ARG A 208 -26.18 26.12 -16.41
C ARG A 208 -27.26 25.21 -15.86
N ILE A 209 -27.85 25.63 -14.75
CA ILE A 209 -28.90 24.90 -14.04
C ILE A 209 -30.26 25.50 -14.38
N ASP A 210 -31.23 24.68 -14.77
CA ASP A 210 -32.64 25.06 -14.83
C ASP A 210 -33.39 24.44 -13.64
N PRO A 211 -33.73 25.23 -12.62
CA PRO A 211 -34.43 24.76 -11.43
C PRO A 211 -35.87 24.25 -11.70
N ARG A 212 -36.47 24.64 -12.81
CA ARG A 212 -37.85 24.21 -13.15
C ARG A 212 -37.87 22.80 -13.73
N THR A 213 -36.90 22.49 -14.57
CA THR A 213 -36.76 21.17 -15.19
C THR A 213 -35.83 20.23 -14.45
N GLN A 214 -35.12 20.72 -13.40
CA GLN A 214 -34.07 20.03 -12.66
C GLN A 214 -32.98 19.44 -13.55
N ARG A 215 -32.58 20.22 -14.57
CA ARG A 215 -31.55 19.80 -15.53
C ARG A 215 -30.35 20.73 -15.50
N ALA A 216 -29.17 20.12 -15.63
CA ALA A 216 -27.89 20.83 -15.75
C ALA A 216 -27.32 20.62 -17.15
N THR A 217 -26.96 21.71 -17.82
CA THR A 217 -26.16 21.72 -19.05
C THR A 217 -24.73 22.11 -18.68
N LEU A 218 -23.78 21.27 -19.01
CA LEU A 218 -22.36 21.46 -18.67
C LEU A 218 -21.58 21.79 -19.95
N ALA A 219 -20.78 22.84 -19.92
CA ALA A 219 -19.89 23.23 -21.00
C ALA A 219 -18.46 23.48 -20.44
N VAL A 220 -17.45 22.87 -21.05
CA VAL A 220 -16.04 23.09 -20.70
C VAL A 220 -15.22 23.23 -21.96
N ALA A 221 -14.42 24.30 -22.02
CA ALA A 221 -13.47 24.52 -23.10
C ALA A 221 -12.04 24.31 -22.60
N PHE A 222 -11.33 23.41 -23.26
CA PHE A 222 -9.93 23.11 -23.01
C PHE A 222 -9.06 23.75 -24.10
N ASP A 223 -7.89 24.25 -23.70
CA ASP A 223 -6.82 24.62 -24.60
C ASP A 223 -5.60 23.75 -24.28
N SER A 224 -5.18 22.93 -25.25
CA SER A 224 -4.04 22.04 -25.04
C SER A 224 -2.71 22.77 -24.89
N GLY A 225 -2.63 23.99 -25.42
CA GLY A 225 -1.33 24.61 -25.60
C GLY A 225 -0.42 23.81 -26.54
N PRO A 226 0.88 24.11 -26.61
CA PRO A 226 1.84 23.44 -27.46
C PRO A 226 2.22 22.05 -26.95
N THR A 227 2.85 21.25 -27.82
CA THR A 227 3.46 19.97 -27.43
C THR A 227 4.77 20.20 -26.68
N PHE A 228 4.90 19.62 -25.49
CA PHE A 228 6.12 19.67 -24.67
C PHE A 228 7.05 18.51 -24.98
N THR A 229 8.36 18.79 -24.98
CA THR A 229 9.41 17.78 -25.03
C THR A 229 10.34 17.92 -23.83
N ILE A 230 10.89 16.80 -23.38
CA ILE A 230 11.79 16.73 -22.23
C ILE A 230 13.15 17.31 -22.59
N GLY A 231 13.64 18.21 -21.75
CA GLY A 231 14.98 18.76 -21.79
C GLY A 231 15.96 18.06 -20.86
N LYS A 232 16.96 18.80 -20.40
CA LYS A 232 17.93 18.29 -19.43
C LYS A 232 17.29 18.03 -18.08
N VAL A 233 17.82 17.02 -17.41
CA VAL A 233 17.48 16.72 -16.03
C VAL A 233 18.51 17.39 -15.13
N ASP A 234 18.08 18.40 -14.39
CA ASP A 234 18.89 19.13 -13.42
C ASP A 234 18.62 18.57 -12.02
N VAL A 235 19.69 18.32 -11.25
CA VAL A 235 19.58 17.63 -9.96
C VAL A 235 20.08 18.51 -8.84
N ASP A 236 19.21 18.76 -7.85
CA ASP A 236 19.51 19.49 -6.64
C ASP A 236 19.46 18.59 -5.40
N GLY A 237 20.32 18.91 -4.40
CA GLY A 237 20.32 18.23 -3.10
C GLY A 237 21.28 17.05 -2.97
N VAL A 238 22.00 16.70 -4.02
CA VAL A 238 23.05 15.68 -4.01
C VAL A 238 24.33 16.26 -3.36
N ARG A 239 24.76 15.67 -2.24
CA ARG A 239 25.95 16.11 -1.47
C ARG A 239 26.82 14.96 -0.99
N ARG A 240 26.20 13.81 -0.65
CA ARG A 240 26.87 12.65 -0.07
C ARG A 240 27.18 11.57 -1.09
N TYR A 241 26.27 11.39 -2.05
CA TYR A 241 26.34 10.29 -3.01
C TYR A 241 26.62 10.82 -4.42
N PRO A 242 27.24 10.01 -5.30
CA PRO A 242 27.51 10.44 -6.67
C PRO A 242 26.22 10.75 -7.46
N GLU A 243 26.17 11.90 -8.13
CA GLU A 243 25.07 12.29 -9.02
C GLU A 243 24.80 11.26 -10.13
N LYS A 244 25.84 10.51 -10.51
CA LYS A 244 25.75 9.41 -11.48
C LYS A 244 24.67 8.37 -11.09
N ILE A 245 24.29 8.25 -9.82
CA ILE A 245 23.18 7.39 -9.39
C ILE A 245 21.87 7.86 -10.03
N VAL A 246 21.64 9.17 -10.06
CA VAL A 246 20.42 9.74 -10.67
C VAL A 246 20.44 9.50 -12.18
N THR A 247 21.54 9.79 -12.86
CA THR A 247 21.65 9.59 -14.31
C THR A 247 21.52 8.13 -14.73
N ASN A 248 22.04 7.19 -13.94
CA ASN A 248 21.99 5.75 -14.24
C ASN A 248 20.57 5.15 -14.13
N VAL A 249 19.73 5.71 -13.25
CA VAL A 249 18.33 5.26 -13.11
C VAL A 249 17.34 6.10 -13.91
N ASN A 250 17.81 7.19 -14.51
CA ASN A 250 16.97 8.09 -15.32
C ASN A 250 16.44 7.35 -16.57
N PRO A 251 15.11 7.19 -16.72
CA PRO A 251 14.52 6.59 -17.90
C PRO A 251 14.24 7.59 -19.02
N LEU A 252 14.39 8.91 -18.75
CA LEU A 252 14.06 9.98 -19.69
C LEU A 252 15.17 10.17 -20.73
N SER A 253 14.77 10.54 -21.94
CA SER A 253 15.69 10.94 -23.01
C SER A 253 15.41 12.39 -23.39
N GLU A 254 16.47 13.17 -23.59
CA GLU A 254 16.36 14.53 -24.08
C GLU A 254 15.68 14.55 -25.46
N GLY A 255 14.73 15.46 -25.68
CA GLY A 255 13.93 15.57 -26.89
C GLY A 255 12.73 14.62 -26.98
N GLU A 256 12.56 13.66 -26.06
CA GLU A 256 11.36 12.82 -26.04
C GLU A 256 10.10 13.63 -25.67
N ILE A 257 8.96 13.20 -26.21
CA ILE A 257 7.67 13.84 -25.90
C ILE A 257 7.36 13.64 -24.41
N TYR A 258 6.91 14.71 -23.75
CA TYR A 258 6.49 14.66 -22.35
C TYR A 258 5.42 13.59 -22.11
N ASP A 259 5.62 12.78 -21.07
CA ASP A 259 4.66 11.81 -20.54
C ASP A 259 4.82 11.75 -19.02
N ALA A 260 3.77 12.14 -18.29
CA ALA A 260 3.75 12.16 -16.82
C ALA A 260 4.08 10.80 -16.20
N ARG A 261 3.77 9.69 -16.89
CA ARG A 261 4.11 8.35 -16.41
C ARG A 261 5.63 8.15 -16.39
N ARG A 262 6.36 8.72 -17.35
CA ARG A 262 7.82 8.65 -17.42
C ARG A 262 8.47 9.47 -16.30
N ILE A 263 7.89 10.63 -15.97
CA ILE A 263 8.31 11.46 -14.82
C ILE A 263 8.07 10.71 -13.51
N THR A 264 6.89 10.13 -13.35
CA THR A 264 6.57 9.31 -12.17
C THR A 264 7.49 8.07 -12.07
N GLU A 265 7.87 7.48 -13.21
CA GLU A 265 8.82 6.37 -13.25
C GLU A 265 10.22 6.79 -12.76
N LEU A 266 10.73 7.96 -13.20
CA LEU A 266 11.98 8.51 -12.68
C LEU A 266 11.92 8.72 -11.17
N GLN A 267 10.84 9.36 -10.69
CA GLN A 267 10.64 9.60 -9.25
C GLN A 267 10.65 8.28 -8.46
N ARG A 268 9.93 7.29 -8.93
CA ARG A 268 9.85 5.97 -8.30
C ARG A 268 11.20 5.23 -8.33
N GLN A 269 11.93 5.28 -9.44
CA GLN A 269 13.25 4.64 -9.53
C GLN A 269 14.24 5.27 -8.55
N LEU A 270 14.24 6.59 -8.41
CA LEU A 270 15.07 7.28 -7.42
C LEU A 270 14.66 6.94 -5.98
N GLN A 271 13.34 6.92 -5.67
CA GLN A 271 12.82 6.54 -4.36
C GLN A 271 13.12 5.07 -3.99
N ASN A 272 13.22 4.18 -4.97
CA ASN A 272 13.57 2.78 -4.76
C ASN A 272 15.08 2.58 -4.49
N THR A 273 15.90 3.59 -4.68
CA THR A 273 17.32 3.52 -4.28
C THR A 273 17.44 3.70 -2.77
N PRO A 274 18.47 3.13 -2.13
CA PRO A 274 18.66 3.28 -0.69
C PRO A 274 19.19 4.66 -0.28
N TYR A 275 19.48 5.56 -1.23
CA TYR A 275 20.21 6.80 -0.99
C TYR A 275 19.33 8.00 -0.67
N TYR A 276 18.08 8.03 -1.18
CA TYR A 276 17.22 9.21 -1.12
C TYR A 276 16.00 8.98 -0.21
N ALA A 277 15.84 9.85 0.77
CA ALA A 277 14.72 9.86 1.71
C ALA A 277 13.45 10.46 1.09
N SER A 278 13.63 11.49 0.23
CA SER A 278 12.54 12.08 -0.53
C SER A 278 13.04 12.51 -1.91
N VAL A 279 12.13 12.46 -2.88
CA VAL A 279 12.38 12.89 -4.27
C VAL A 279 11.17 13.70 -4.73
N ALA A 280 11.39 14.94 -5.12
CA ALA A 280 10.42 15.80 -5.77
C ALA A 280 10.90 16.09 -7.19
N ILE A 281 10.01 15.97 -8.16
CA ILE A 281 10.32 16.29 -9.55
C ILE A 281 9.34 17.36 -10.02
N ASP A 282 9.88 18.43 -10.56
CA ASP A 282 9.15 19.51 -11.20
C ASP A 282 9.53 19.59 -12.67
N VAL A 283 8.53 19.81 -13.52
CA VAL A 283 8.74 20.00 -14.95
C VAL A 283 8.15 21.36 -15.29
N GLY A 284 8.96 22.22 -15.90
CA GLY A 284 8.50 23.55 -16.30
C GLY A 284 7.29 23.48 -17.22
N ASP A 285 6.30 24.34 -16.98
CA ASP A 285 5.04 24.41 -17.75
C ASP A 285 4.95 25.69 -18.61
N ASP A 286 6.08 26.37 -18.84
CA ASP A 286 6.15 27.59 -19.66
C ASP A 286 5.81 27.28 -21.13
N THR A 287 4.59 27.61 -21.50
CA THR A 287 4.07 27.40 -22.87
C THR A 287 4.78 28.23 -23.93
N SER A 288 5.61 29.25 -23.56
CA SER A 288 6.43 29.99 -24.49
C SER A 288 7.71 29.25 -24.91
N LYS A 289 8.14 28.25 -24.11
CA LYS A 289 9.33 27.41 -24.33
C LYS A 289 9.04 25.93 -24.16
N PRO A 290 8.15 25.34 -24.96
CA PRO A 290 7.72 23.96 -24.77
C PRO A 290 8.74 22.92 -25.23
N ALA A 291 9.73 23.33 -26.04
CA ALA A 291 10.79 22.45 -26.52
C ALA A 291 11.91 22.35 -25.49
N LEU A 292 12.39 21.11 -25.23
CA LEU A 292 13.48 20.83 -24.31
C LEU A 292 13.25 21.43 -22.91
N THR A 293 12.03 21.23 -22.41
CA THR A 293 11.62 21.71 -21.08
C THR A 293 12.46 21.07 -19.99
N PRO A 294 13.12 21.86 -19.11
CA PRO A 294 13.98 21.31 -18.06
C PRO A 294 13.17 20.51 -17.04
N VAL A 295 13.77 19.43 -16.54
CA VAL A 295 13.22 18.59 -15.48
C VAL A 295 14.06 18.79 -14.23
N HIS A 296 13.50 19.43 -13.21
CA HIS A 296 14.18 19.71 -11.95
C HIS A 296 13.90 18.59 -10.95
N VAL A 297 14.95 17.85 -10.56
CA VAL A 297 14.90 16.77 -9.59
C VAL A 297 15.51 17.26 -8.28
N LYS A 298 14.69 17.39 -7.24
CA LYS A 298 15.16 17.76 -5.91
C LYS A 298 15.13 16.52 -5.01
N VAL A 299 16.31 16.14 -4.48
CA VAL A 299 16.45 15.00 -3.59
C VAL A 299 16.85 15.41 -2.18
N SER A 300 16.40 14.61 -1.20
CA SER A 300 16.91 14.65 0.17
C SER A 300 17.58 13.31 0.45
N GLU A 301 18.85 13.34 0.85
CA GLU A 301 19.64 12.14 1.03
C GLU A 301 19.46 11.52 2.42
N PHE A 302 19.46 10.19 2.49
CA PHE A 302 19.63 9.48 3.76
C PHE A 302 21.03 9.68 4.33
N PRO A 303 21.18 9.69 5.67
CA PRO A 303 22.51 9.58 6.30
C PRO A 303 23.16 8.24 5.92
N TYR A 304 24.51 8.17 6.08
CA TYR A 304 25.26 6.94 5.74
C TYR A 304 24.77 5.69 6.48
N ASN A 305 24.24 5.86 7.70
CA ASN A 305 23.77 4.78 8.56
C ASN A 305 22.22 4.75 8.54
N ASN A 306 21.66 3.60 8.22
CA ASN A 306 20.21 3.39 8.22
C ASN A 306 19.91 2.13 9.03
N ILE A 307 19.09 2.27 10.07
CA ILE A 307 18.64 1.17 10.92
C ILE A 307 17.13 1.02 10.73
N ARG A 308 16.69 -0.21 10.51
CA ARG A 308 15.27 -0.56 10.43
C ARG A 308 14.99 -1.72 11.37
N GLY A 309 13.85 -1.70 12.03
CA GLY A 309 13.39 -2.76 12.91
C GLY A 309 11.92 -3.08 12.68
N GLY A 310 11.50 -4.25 13.11
CA GLY A 310 10.10 -4.66 13.06
C GLY A 310 9.82 -5.77 14.04
N VAL A 311 8.60 -5.79 14.56
CA VAL A 311 8.07 -6.89 15.36
C VAL A 311 6.75 -7.35 14.74
N GLY A 312 6.43 -8.61 14.90
CA GLY A 312 5.18 -9.13 14.38
C GLY A 312 4.80 -10.44 15.05
N TYR A 313 3.62 -10.93 14.71
CA TYR A 313 3.11 -12.21 15.15
C TYR A 313 2.38 -12.91 14.00
N ALA A 314 2.64 -14.18 13.84
CA ALA A 314 1.84 -15.07 12.99
C ALA A 314 1.63 -16.39 13.72
N THR A 315 0.42 -16.95 13.67
CA THR A 315 0.13 -18.23 14.34
C THR A 315 1.04 -19.37 13.85
N ASP A 316 1.46 -19.31 12.59
CA ASP A 316 2.34 -20.32 11.98
C ASP A 316 3.77 -20.31 12.55
N THR A 317 4.32 -19.12 12.82
CA THR A 317 5.73 -18.96 13.19
C THR A 317 5.95 -18.33 14.56
N GLY A 318 4.85 -17.97 15.24
CA GLY A 318 4.91 -17.28 16.53
C GLY A 318 5.32 -15.81 16.43
N PRO A 319 5.69 -15.21 17.56
CA PRO A 319 6.25 -13.87 17.59
C PRO A 319 7.60 -13.84 16.85
N HIS A 320 7.85 -12.75 16.14
CA HIS A 320 9.13 -12.53 15.46
C HIS A 320 9.64 -11.12 15.66
N VAL A 321 10.96 -11.02 15.66
CA VAL A 321 11.69 -9.78 15.61
C VAL A 321 12.59 -9.80 14.39
N GLN A 322 12.64 -8.70 13.67
CA GLN A 322 13.55 -8.52 12.53
C GLN A 322 14.25 -7.18 12.61
N GLY A 323 15.46 -7.11 12.06
CA GLY A 323 16.22 -5.88 12.01
C GLY A 323 17.15 -5.86 10.83
N SER A 324 17.50 -4.66 10.39
CA SER A 324 18.54 -4.44 9.41
C SER A 324 19.32 -3.18 9.70
N TYR A 325 20.62 -3.24 9.45
CA TYR A 325 21.53 -2.12 9.45
C TYR A 325 22.14 -2.00 8.06
N THR A 326 22.12 -0.80 7.51
CA THR A 326 22.73 -0.52 6.20
C THR A 326 23.69 0.66 6.34
N TYR A 327 24.94 0.46 5.94
CA TYR A 327 25.92 1.51 5.73
C TYR A 327 26.02 1.79 4.23
N LEU A 328 25.75 3.03 3.81
CA LEU A 328 25.51 3.37 2.42
C LEU A 328 26.76 3.76 1.62
N ASP A 329 27.91 3.93 2.26
CA ASP A 329 29.12 4.43 1.60
C ASP A 329 30.37 3.57 1.89
N THR A 330 30.24 2.28 1.76
CA THR A 330 31.39 1.37 1.91
C THR A 330 32.45 1.69 0.86
N PHE A 331 33.69 1.81 1.27
CA PHE A 331 34.87 2.18 0.46
C PHE A 331 34.82 3.61 -0.12
N GLY A 332 33.95 4.52 0.34
CA GLY A 332 33.78 5.84 -0.28
C GLY A 332 33.23 5.79 -1.71
N ALA A 333 32.58 4.68 -2.08
CA ALA A 333 32.11 4.41 -3.44
C ALA A 333 30.57 4.32 -3.53
N ALA A 334 29.88 4.78 -2.47
CA ALA A 334 28.43 4.65 -2.32
C ALA A 334 27.94 3.19 -2.46
N TRP A 335 28.69 2.21 -1.93
CA TRP A 335 28.30 0.81 -1.92
C TRP A 335 27.53 0.48 -0.64
N PRO A 336 26.23 0.15 -0.71
CA PRO A 336 25.47 -0.25 0.47
C PRO A 336 25.95 -1.61 1.00
N PHE A 337 26.40 -1.61 2.25
CA PHE A 337 26.65 -2.83 3.03
C PHE A 337 25.48 -3.02 4.00
N THR A 338 24.74 -4.11 3.86
CA THR A 338 23.55 -4.40 4.65
C THR A 338 23.75 -5.67 5.46
N VAL A 339 23.48 -5.59 6.76
CA VAL A 339 23.32 -6.75 7.64
C VAL A 339 21.86 -6.80 8.06
N SER A 340 21.23 -7.96 7.89
CA SER A 340 19.83 -8.17 8.27
C SER A 340 19.64 -9.49 8.98
N GLY A 341 18.65 -9.54 9.87
CA GLY A 341 18.32 -10.73 10.60
C GLY A 341 16.85 -10.78 11.00
N ARG A 342 16.37 -12.00 11.18
CA ARG A 342 15.04 -12.30 11.69
C ARG A 342 15.10 -13.54 12.57
N VAL A 343 14.39 -13.47 13.68
CA VAL A 343 14.25 -14.60 14.61
C VAL A 343 12.77 -14.79 14.93
N ASP A 344 12.29 -16.00 14.77
CA ASP A 344 10.98 -16.46 15.23
C ASP A 344 11.10 -17.88 15.83
N GLN A 345 9.99 -18.49 16.24
CA GLN A 345 9.99 -19.80 16.90
C GLN A 345 10.43 -20.94 15.96
N ILE A 346 10.30 -20.76 14.67
CA ILE A 346 10.53 -21.79 13.64
C ILE A 346 11.81 -21.51 12.87
N GLN A 347 12.13 -20.22 12.63
CA GLN A 347 13.22 -19.84 11.76
C GLN A 347 14.12 -18.77 12.40
N GLN A 348 15.43 -18.98 12.29
CA GLN A 348 16.45 -17.96 12.50
C GLN A 348 17.13 -17.71 11.16
N TYR A 349 17.20 -16.44 10.78
CA TYR A 349 17.77 -16.00 9.51
C TYR A 349 18.75 -14.87 9.75
N GLY A 350 19.90 -14.92 9.08
CA GLY A 350 20.88 -13.84 9.02
C GLY A 350 21.43 -13.69 7.60
N GLN A 351 21.68 -12.46 7.17
CA GLN A 351 22.26 -12.15 5.86
C GLN A 351 23.19 -10.96 5.95
N VAL A 352 24.28 -11.04 5.21
CA VAL A 352 25.14 -9.90 4.87
C VAL A 352 25.12 -9.73 3.34
N GLN A 353 25.07 -8.49 2.89
CA GLN A 353 25.01 -8.14 1.47
C GLN A 353 25.82 -6.87 1.22
N LEU A 354 26.65 -6.90 0.19
CA LEU A 354 27.34 -5.75 -0.37
C LEU A 354 26.79 -5.51 -1.78
N SER A 355 26.29 -4.31 -2.05
CA SER A 355 25.70 -3.94 -3.32
C SER A 355 26.52 -2.84 -3.99
N MET A 356 26.54 -2.82 -5.30
CA MET A 356 27.03 -1.67 -6.06
C MET A 356 25.90 -0.65 -6.24
N PRO A 357 26.21 0.64 -6.42
CA PRO A 357 25.21 1.61 -6.88
C PRO A 357 24.55 1.15 -8.18
N PRO A 358 23.32 1.59 -8.48
CA PRO A 358 22.69 1.28 -9.75
C PRO A 358 23.56 1.69 -10.94
N GLY A 359 23.81 0.75 -11.83
CA GLY A 359 24.42 0.99 -13.13
C GLY A 359 23.39 1.41 -14.17
N GLU A 360 23.80 1.45 -15.44
CA GLU A 360 22.92 1.82 -16.54
C GLU A 360 21.59 1.06 -16.53
N LYS A 361 20.49 1.79 -16.80
CA LYS A 361 19.11 1.26 -16.81
C LYS A 361 18.67 0.68 -15.45
N GLY A 362 19.30 1.12 -14.33
CA GLY A 362 18.92 0.73 -12.98
C GLY A 362 19.29 -0.69 -12.56
N TRP A 363 20.25 -1.34 -13.26
CA TRP A 363 20.77 -2.64 -12.83
C TRP A 363 21.70 -2.50 -11.64
N THR A 364 21.47 -3.30 -10.59
CA THR A 364 22.27 -3.36 -9.36
C THR A 364 22.94 -4.73 -9.25
N ASN A 365 24.25 -4.76 -9.08
CA ASN A 365 24.99 -5.98 -8.78
C ASN A 365 25.25 -6.07 -7.27
N SER A 366 25.17 -7.26 -6.71
CA SER A 366 25.47 -7.50 -5.30
C SER A 366 26.05 -8.87 -5.06
N VAL A 367 26.83 -8.99 -4.00
CA VAL A 367 27.27 -10.25 -3.42
C VAL A 367 26.62 -10.40 -2.05
N LEU A 368 26.25 -11.62 -1.70
CA LEU A 368 25.58 -11.89 -0.44
C LEU A 368 25.99 -13.23 0.15
N ALA A 369 25.93 -13.30 1.48
CA ALA A 369 25.99 -14.55 2.22
C ALA A 369 24.83 -14.58 3.22
N SER A 370 24.18 -15.71 3.37
CA SER A 370 23.09 -15.88 4.33
C SER A 370 23.10 -17.25 4.96
N TYR A 371 22.61 -17.29 6.20
CA TYR A 371 22.42 -18.50 6.96
C TYR A 371 20.99 -18.56 7.48
N THR A 372 20.36 -19.72 7.33
CA THR A 372 18.98 -19.99 7.79
C THR A 372 18.96 -21.29 8.57
N ASN A 373 18.41 -21.27 9.77
CA ASN A 373 18.05 -22.46 10.52
C ASN A 373 16.51 -22.53 10.60
N THR A 374 15.93 -23.60 10.09
CA THR A 374 14.46 -23.81 10.10
C THR A 374 14.16 -25.13 10.81
N ASN A 375 13.27 -25.11 11.81
CA ASN A 375 12.82 -26.28 12.54
C ASN A 375 11.29 -26.41 12.46
N VAL A 376 10.82 -27.35 11.67
CA VAL A 376 9.40 -27.55 11.38
C VAL A 376 9.08 -29.02 11.28
N SER A 377 8.03 -29.50 11.98
CA SER A 377 7.52 -30.87 11.86
C SER A 377 8.64 -31.92 12.05
N ASP A 378 9.40 -31.75 13.14
CA ASP A 378 10.53 -32.62 13.54
C ASP A 378 11.62 -32.76 12.46
N THR A 379 11.69 -31.78 11.57
CA THR A 379 12.72 -31.65 10.54
C THR A 379 13.46 -30.33 10.73
N ARG A 380 14.79 -30.39 10.91
CA ARG A 380 15.63 -29.21 11.01
C ARG A 380 16.52 -29.09 9.79
N ILE A 381 16.51 -27.90 9.17
CA ILE A 381 17.30 -27.58 8.00
C ILE A 381 18.20 -26.40 8.33
N TYR A 382 19.51 -26.61 8.24
CA TYR A 382 20.51 -25.56 8.26
C TYR A 382 20.94 -25.28 6.82
N SER A 383 20.74 -24.06 6.35
CA SER A 383 21.03 -23.66 4.98
C SER A 383 22.00 -22.49 4.96
N ALA A 384 23.17 -22.71 4.43
CA ALA A 384 24.16 -21.66 4.13
C ALA A 384 24.12 -21.34 2.64
N ARG A 385 24.11 -20.07 2.28
CA ARG A 385 24.13 -19.61 0.88
C ARG A 385 25.14 -18.49 0.72
N ILE A 386 25.90 -18.54 -0.37
CA ILE A 386 26.80 -17.45 -0.79
C ILE A 386 26.72 -17.30 -2.30
N GLY A 387 26.77 -16.09 -2.80
CA GLY A 387 26.76 -15.88 -4.24
C GLY A 387 26.64 -14.43 -4.66
N ALA A 388 26.47 -14.26 -5.96
CA ALA A 388 26.32 -12.97 -6.60
C ALA A 388 24.95 -12.90 -7.29
N GLN A 389 24.38 -11.69 -7.32
CA GLN A 389 23.14 -11.44 -8.02
C GLN A 389 23.17 -10.10 -8.73
N ARG A 390 22.41 -10.02 -9.81
CA ARG A 390 22.13 -8.82 -10.59
C ARG A 390 20.63 -8.61 -10.64
N THR A 391 20.16 -7.48 -10.12
CA THR A 391 18.73 -7.18 -9.99
C THR A 391 18.37 -5.89 -10.72
N ARG A 392 17.14 -5.82 -11.19
CA ARG A 392 16.53 -4.60 -11.72
C ARG A 392 15.10 -4.51 -11.26
N THR A 393 14.76 -3.42 -10.60
CA THR A 393 13.39 -3.13 -10.17
C THR A 393 12.73 -2.19 -11.18
N GLY A 394 11.63 -2.64 -11.78
CA GLY A 394 10.83 -1.87 -12.72
C GLY A 394 9.52 -1.38 -12.09
N GLN A 395 8.70 -0.66 -12.86
CA GLN A 395 7.40 -0.19 -12.40
C GLN A 395 6.47 -1.35 -12.01
N PHE A 396 6.38 -2.33 -12.87
CA PHE A 396 5.52 -3.51 -12.69
C PHE A 396 6.30 -4.81 -12.62
N ILE A 397 7.54 -4.82 -13.09
CA ILE A 397 8.30 -6.04 -13.28
C ILE A 397 9.70 -5.88 -12.70
N ASP A 398 10.08 -6.83 -11.85
CA ASP A 398 11.44 -6.99 -11.35
C ASP A 398 12.08 -8.22 -11.96
N TYR A 399 13.36 -8.11 -12.23
CA TYR A 399 14.21 -9.20 -12.70
C TYR A 399 15.36 -9.44 -11.74
N ALA A 400 15.73 -10.68 -11.54
CA ALA A 400 16.98 -11.04 -10.91
C ALA A 400 17.63 -12.23 -11.61
N TYR A 401 18.94 -12.12 -11.79
CA TYR A 401 19.82 -13.21 -12.18
C TYR A 401 20.79 -13.45 -11.06
N SER A 402 20.97 -14.68 -10.64
CA SER A 402 21.88 -15.00 -9.55
C SER A 402 22.67 -16.27 -9.83
N LEU A 403 23.84 -16.33 -9.26
CA LEU A 403 24.65 -17.55 -9.15
C LEU A 403 24.90 -17.77 -7.66
N MET A 404 24.23 -18.79 -7.10
CA MET A 404 24.24 -19.07 -5.67
C MET A 404 24.78 -20.45 -5.39
N TYR A 405 25.72 -20.54 -4.47
CA TYR A 405 26.14 -21.80 -3.88
C TYR A 405 25.31 -22.05 -2.62
N TYR A 406 24.72 -23.23 -2.55
CA TYR A 406 23.91 -23.72 -1.43
C TYR A 406 24.66 -24.85 -0.75
N GLN A 407 24.64 -24.85 0.59
CA GLN A 407 25.04 -25.97 1.41
C GLN A 407 24.00 -26.15 2.51
N ASP A 408 23.25 -27.24 2.43
CA ASP A 408 22.20 -27.56 3.39
C ASP A 408 22.59 -28.81 4.18
N ARG A 409 22.27 -28.75 5.48
CA ARG A 409 22.27 -29.91 6.37
C ARG A 409 20.84 -30.16 6.82
N LEU A 410 20.33 -31.33 6.57
CA LEU A 410 19.01 -31.80 6.97
C LEU A 410 19.16 -32.80 8.12
N ASP A 411 18.61 -32.49 9.28
CA ASP A 411 18.50 -33.36 10.43
C ASP A 411 17.02 -33.78 10.58
N GLN A 412 16.76 -35.09 10.71
CA GLN A 412 15.43 -35.67 10.86
C GLN A 412 15.44 -36.76 11.92
N ASN A 413 14.27 -37.06 12.52
CA ASN A 413 14.16 -38.11 13.50
C ASN A 413 14.44 -39.49 12.86
N GLY A 414 15.21 -40.33 13.57
CA GLY A 414 15.46 -41.72 13.19
C GLY A 414 16.47 -41.92 12.05
N ALA A 415 17.10 -40.85 11.54
CA ALA A 415 18.16 -40.97 10.54
C ALA A 415 19.31 -40.01 10.86
N GLY A 416 20.50 -40.35 10.40
CA GLY A 416 21.65 -39.45 10.50
C GLY A 416 21.50 -38.20 9.64
N PRO A 417 22.24 -37.11 9.97
CA PRO A 417 22.18 -35.88 9.20
C PRO A 417 22.65 -36.10 7.75
N THR A 418 21.95 -35.49 6.80
CA THR A 418 22.35 -35.48 5.40
C THR A 418 22.79 -34.08 4.99
N THR A 419 23.92 -33.99 4.28
CA THR A 419 24.40 -32.71 3.72
C THR A 419 24.29 -32.76 2.20
N SER A 420 23.78 -31.69 1.61
CA SER A 420 23.65 -31.52 0.16
C SER A 420 24.16 -30.16 -0.28
N ARG A 421 24.77 -30.11 -1.45
CA ARG A 421 25.42 -28.93 -2.00
C ARG A 421 24.99 -28.72 -3.45
N ALA A 422 24.85 -27.45 -3.85
CA ALA A 422 24.60 -27.12 -5.25
C ALA A 422 25.05 -25.71 -5.58
N LEU A 423 25.67 -25.54 -6.73
CA LEU A 423 25.88 -24.26 -7.40
C LEU A 423 24.74 -24.07 -8.41
N VAL A 424 23.91 -23.04 -8.20
CA VAL A 424 22.67 -22.84 -8.95
C VAL A 424 22.68 -21.48 -9.62
N PRO A 425 22.87 -21.39 -10.94
CA PRO A 425 22.42 -20.25 -11.71
C PRO A 425 20.90 -20.24 -11.69
N GLN A 426 20.35 -19.06 -11.36
CA GLN A 426 18.90 -18.88 -11.16
C GLN A 426 18.45 -17.57 -11.80
N TRP A 427 17.30 -17.62 -12.44
CA TRP A 427 16.54 -16.48 -12.90
C TRP A 427 15.27 -16.35 -12.06
N SER A 428 14.91 -15.10 -11.72
CA SER A 428 13.60 -14.81 -11.16
C SER A 428 12.97 -13.59 -11.82
N TRP A 429 11.64 -13.62 -11.87
CA TRP A 429 10.80 -12.60 -12.45
C TRP A 429 9.61 -12.38 -11.54
N THR A 430 9.34 -11.10 -11.22
CA THR A 430 8.20 -10.74 -10.37
C THR A 430 7.42 -9.63 -11.05
N ARG A 431 6.13 -9.84 -11.26
CA ARG A 431 5.19 -8.82 -11.71
C ARG A 431 4.33 -8.37 -10.53
N ARG A 432 4.29 -7.06 -10.30
CA ARG A 432 3.41 -6.40 -9.33
C ARG A 432 2.58 -5.36 -10.08
N ASN A 433 1.33 -5.67 -10.31
CA ASN A 433 0.38 -4.78 -10.96
C ASN A 433 -0.91 -4.79 -10.15
N VAL A 434 -0.90 -4.05 -9.05
CA VAL A 434 -2.01 -3.89 -8.11
C VAL A 434 -2.30 -2.41 -7.92
N ASP A 435 -3.54 -2.10 -7.59
CA ASP A 435 -4.02 -0.72 -7.35
C ASP A 435 -3.47 -0.13 -6.05
N ASP A 436 -3.34 -0.93 -5.00
CA ASP A 436 -2.78 -0.55 -3.70
C ASP A 436 -1.84 -1.66 -3.21
N PRO A 437 -0.54 -1.39 -3.00
CA PRO A 437 0.40 -2.41 -2.52
C PRO A 437 0.09 -2.96 -1.13
N LEU A 438 -0.53 -2.16 -0.25
CA LEU A 438 -0.83 -2.55 1.12
C LEU A 438 -2.20 -3.23 1.25
N PHE A 439 -3.21 -2.73 0.54
CA PHE A 439 -4.59 -3.23 0.57
C PHE A 439 -5.15 -3.43 -0.84
N PRO A 440 -4.57 -4.35 -1.64
CA PRO A 440 -4.94 -4.52 -3.02
C PRO A 440 -6.40 -4.96 -3.16
N ARG A 441 -7.10 -4.33 -4.12
CA ARG A 441 -8.44 -4.73 -4.53
C ARG A 441 -8.49 -5.22 -5.96
N SER A 442 -7.58 -4.76 -6.80
CA SER A 442 -7.57 -5.12 -8.21
C SER A 442 -6.15 -5.36 -8.69
N GLY A 443 -6.01 -6.23 -9.69
CA GLY A 443 -4.73 -6.52 -10.30
C GLY A 443 -4.13 -7.85 -9.87
N ASN A 444 -2.81 -8.01 -10.08
CA ASN A 444 -2.14 -9.27 -9.81
C ASN A 444 -0.70 -9.11 -9.30
N LEU A 445 -0.27 -10.14 -8.56
CA LEU A 445 1.10 -10.41 -8.15
C LEU A 445 1.50 -11.76 -8.72
N ILE A 446 2.54 -11.82 -9.53
CA ILE A 446 3.05 -13.08 -10.10
C ILE A 446 4.55 -13.12 -9.88
N HIS A 447 5.04 -14.24 -9.38
CA HIS A 447 6.45 -14.51 -9.18
C HIS A 447 6.81 -15.83 -9.86
N ALA A 448 7.91 -15.88 -10.58
CA ALA A 448 8.43 -17.06 -11.22
C ALA A 448 9.94 -17.16 -11.00
N GLU A 449 10.43 -18.38 -10.77
CA GLU A 449 11.83 -18.72 -10.62
C GLU A 449 12.16 -19.94 -11.48
N ALA A 450 13.34 -19.93 -12.08
CA ALA A 450 13.92 -21.08 -12.75
C ALA A 450 15.41 -21.15 -12.44
N GLY A 451 15.91 -22.35 -12.21
CA GLY A 451 17.33 -22.61 -11.93
C GLY A 451 17.70 -24.03 -12.25
N PHE A 452 19.00 -24.29 -12.38
CA PHE A 452 19.50 -25.63 -12.61
C PHE A 452 20.84 -25.85 -11.90
N ALA A 453 21.23 -27.08 -11.75
CA ALA A 453 22.54 -27.46 -11.21
C ALA A 453 23.04 -28.74 -11.90
N ILE A 454 24.36 -28.82 -12.06
CA ILE A 454 25.01 -29.95 -12.76
C ILE A 454 25.95 -30.62 -11.77
N LYS A 455 25.77 -31.94 -11.56
CA LYS A 455 26.62 -32.76 -10.68
C LYS A 455 28.08 -32.64 -11.05
N GLY A 456 28.96 -32.53 -10.06
CA GLY A 456 30.39 -32.41 -10.22
C GLY A 456 30.92 -30.97 -10.25
N VAL A 457 30.03 -29.95 -10.43
CA VAL A 457 30.40 -28.52 -10.33
C VAL A 457 29.91 -27.99 -9.00
N LEU A 458 30.62 -28.27 -7.89
CA LEU A 458 30.21 -27.91 -6.52
C LEU A 458 28.78 -28.37 -6.19
N THR A 459 28.32 -29.45 -6.83
CA THR A 459 26.94 -29.91 -6.83
C THR A 459 26.90 -31.42 -6.68
N ASP A 460 26.10 -31.89 -5.74
CA ASP A 460 25.99 -33.34 -5.44
C ASP A 460 25.03 -34.06 -6.41
N GLN A 461 24.01 -33.35 -6.93
CA GLN A 461 22.97 -33.93 -7.78
C GLN A 461 22.59 -32.97 -8.92
N THR A 462 22.46 -33.52 -10.16
CA THR A 462 21.91 -32.73 -11.28
C THR A 462 20.41 -32.55 -11.14
N PHE A 463 19.93 -31.32 -11.27
CA PHE A 463 18.50 -31.00 -11.26
C PHE A 463 18.16 -29.74 -12.02
N ILE A 464 16.89 -29.63 -12.41
CA ILE A 464 16.26 -28.38 -12.87
C ILE A 464 15.15 -28.06 -11.89
N ARG A 465 15.08 -26.81 -11.43
CA ARG A 465 14.05 -26.30 -10.53
C ARG A 465 13.22 -25.23 -11.21
N GLY A 466 11.90 -25.35 -11.14
CA GLY A 466 10.95 -24.32 -11.49
C GLY A 466 10.02 -24.04 -10.32
N TYR A 467 9.66 -22.77 -10.13
CA TYR A 467 8.68 -22.33 -9.14
C TYR A 467 7.88 -21.15 -9.66
N ALA A 468 6.59 -21.15 -9.46
CA ALA A 468 5.72 -20.03 -9.78
C ALA A 468 4.66 -19.85 -8.71
N ARG A 469 4.37 -18.60 -8.38
CA ARG A 469 3.27 -18.20 -7.50
C ARG A 469 2.51 -17.04 -8.13
N GLY A 470 1.19 -17.15 -8.15
CA GLY A 470 0.31 -16.10 -8.65
C GLY A 470 -0.76 -15.75 -7.63
N GLN A 471 -1.12 -14.48 -7.58
CA GLN A 471 -2.27 -14.00 -6.81
C GLN A 471 -3.01 -12.96 -7.65
N GLN A 472 -4.32 -13.17 -7.82
CA GLN A 472 -5.21 -12.31 -8.60
C GLN A 472 -6.29 -11.74 -7.70
N TYR A 473 -6.51 -10.44 -7.79
CA TYR A 473 -7.57 -9.71 -7.09
C TYR A 473 -8.63 -9.28 -8.09
N VAL A 474 -9.88 -9.64 -7.84
CA VAL A 474 -11.02 -9.37 -8.72
C VAL A 474 -12.13 -8.69 -7.91
N PRO A 475 -12.28 -7.35 -8.00
CA PRO A 475 -13.34 -6.64 -7.29
C PRO A 475 -14.70 -6.89 -7.95
N ILE A 476 -15.74 -7.07 -7.13
CA ILE A 476 -17.13 -7.11 -7.56
C ILE A 476 -17.86 -5.95 -6.89
N GLY A 477 -18.21 -4.94 -7.68
CA GLY A 477 -18.77 -3.71 -7.13
C GLY A 477 -17.84 -3.01 -6.13
N LYS A 478 -18.41 -2.34 -5.12
CA LYS A 478 -17.64 -1.51 -4.19
C LYS A 478 -17.21 -2.25 -2.91
N ARG A 479 -17.86 -3.37 -2.59
CA ARG A 479 -17.70 -4.05 -1.28
C ARG A 479 -17.14 -5.46 -1.36
N ASP A 480 -17.26 -6.11 -2.50
CA ASP A 480 -16.91 -7.51 -2.67
C ASP A 480 -15.59 -7.68 -3.41
N LEU A 481 -14.85 -8.72 -3.06
CA LEU A 481 -13.56 -9.03 -3.64
C LEU A 481 -13.34 -10.54 -3.68
N PHE A 482 -12.98 -11.07 -4.85
CA PHE A 482 -12.40 -12.40 -4.94
C PHE A 482 -10.88 -12.33 -4.98
N VAL A 483 -10.25 -13.23 -4.25
CA VAL A 483 -8.80 -13.41 -4.26
C VAL A 483 -8.50 -14.85 -4.64
N PHE A 484 -7.81 -15.02 -5.75
CA PHE A 484 -7.33 -16.33 -6.19
C PHE A 484 -5.82 -16.38 -6.00
N ARG A 485 -5.33 -17.46 -5.42
CA ARG A 485 -3.89 -17.71 -5.28
C ARG A 485 -3.58 -19.11 -5.79
N ALA A 486 -2.50 -19.24 -6.54
CA ALA A 486 -1.97 -20.52 -6.99
C ALA A 486 -0.46 -20.56 -6.78
N GLU A 487 0.08 -21.73 -6.49
CA GLU A 487 1.50 -21.96 -6.30
C GLU A 487 1.86 -23.30 -6.93
N LEU A 488 2.89 -23.32 -7.75
CA LEU A 488 3.41 -24.48 -8.46
C LEU A 488 4.91 -24.57 -8.25
N GLY A 489 5.43 -25.73 -7.95
CA GLY A 489 6.85 -25.98 -7.81
C GLY A 489 7.25 -27.35 -8.33
N GLY A 490 8.43 -27.45 -8.95
CA GLY A 490 8.96 -28.71 -9.42
C GLY A 490 10.48 -28.72 -9.38
N VAL A 491 11.05 -29.84 -8.89
CA VAL A 491 12.45 -30.18 -8.99
C VAL A 491 12.56 -31.47 -9.79
N PHE A 492 13.13 -31.38 -10.97
CA PHE A 492 13.32 -32.49 -11.89
C PHE A 492 14.75 -33.00 -11.79
N THR A 493 14.92 -34.22 -11.31
CA THR A 493 16.22 -34.88 -11.13
C THR A 493 16.11 -36.36 -11.46
N SER A 494 17.20 -36.95 -11.90
CA SER A 494 17.28 -38.39 -12.10
C SER A 494 17.48 -39.11 -10.76
N GLY A 495 16.44 -39.75 -10.25
CA GLY A 495 16.49 -40.50 -8.99
C GLY A 495 15.99 -39.75 -7.78
N SER A 496 16.59 -40.02 -6.61
CA SER A 496 16.22 -39.47 -5.31
C SER A 496 16.53 -37.96 -5.21
N SER A 497 15.76 -37.25 -4.37
CA SER A 497 16.02 -35.83 -4.03
C SER A 497 17.15 -35.63 -2.99
N THR A 498 17.77 -36.69 -2.50
CA THR A 498 18.71 -36.66 -1.35
C THR A 498 19.92 -35.75 -1.59
N GLY A 499 20.41 -35.62 -2.83
CA GLY A 499 21.54 -34.72 -3.16
C GLY A 499 21.11 -33.31 -3.55
N VAL A 500 19.82 -32.99 -3.56
CA VAL A 500 19.31 -31.64 -3.79
C VAL A 500 19.25 -30.90 -2.46
N PRO A 501 19.76 -29.67 -2.34
CA PRO A 501 19.60 -28.89 -1.10
C PRO A 501 18.15 -28.81 -0.65
N ALA A 502 17.90 -29.17 0.62
CA ALA A 502 16.56 -29.29 1.18
C ALA A 502 15.79 -27.94 1.14
N SER A 503 16.52 -26.82 1.18
CA SER A 503 15.96 -25.49 1.03
C SER A 503 15.42 -25.17 -0.39
N LEU A 504 15.78 -25.95 -1.38
CA LEU A 504 15.29 -25.82 -2.75
C LEU A 504 14.09 -26.75 -3.06
N LEU A 505 13.74 -27.65 -2.14
CA LEU A 505 12.59 -28.53 -2.18
C LEU A 505 11.35 -27.86 -1.54
N PHE A 506 10.20 -28.53 -1.58
CA PHE A 506 8.92 -27.93 -1.26
C PHE A 506 8.18 -28.65 -0.13
N ARG A 507 7.43 -27.89 0.66
CA ARG A 507 6.40 -28.34 1.60
C ARG A 507 5.21 -27.41 1.53
N ALA A 508 4.01 -27.89 1.86
CA ALA A 508 2.79 -27.10 1.93
C ALA A 508 2.18 -27.09 3.33
N GLY A 509 1.13 -26.31 3.55
CA GLY A 509 0.42 -26.14 4.81
C GLY A 509 0.71 -24.78 5.47
N GLY A 510 -0.24 -24.29 6.26
CA GLY A 510 -0.19 -23.01 6.97
C GLY A 510 -0.96 -21.88 6.29
N SER A 511 -0.94 -20.70 6.90
CA SER A 511 -1.75 -19.53 6.52
C SER A 511 -1.54 -19.05 5.09
N ASN A 512 -0.32 -19.20 4.58
CA ASN A 512 0.06 -18.74 3.23
C ASN A 512 -0.01 -19.82 2.15
N SER A 513 -0.42 -21.04 2.50
CA SER A 513 -0.49 -22.20 1.60
C SER A 513 -1.86 -22.88 1.70
N VAL A 514 -2.03 -23.87 2.56
CA VAL A 514 -3.28 -24.59 2.77
C VAL A 514 -3.68 -24.45 4.25
N ARG A 515 -4.66 -23.59 4.53
CA ARG A 515 -5.19 -23.40 5.89
C ARG A 515 -5.99 -24.63 6.33
N GLY A 516 -6.00 -24.90 7.64
CA GLY A 516 -6.51 -26.16 8.22
C GLY A 516 -5.42 -27.19 8.50
N TYR A 517 -4.20 -26.97 7.97
CA TYR A 517 -3.01 -27.79 8.18
C TYR A 517 -1.89 -26.97 8.80
N GLY A 518 -1.03 -27.65 9.58
CA GLY A 518 0.11 -26.96 10.22
C GLY A 518 1.07 -26.35 9.21
N TYR A 519 1.84 -25.38 9.64
CA TYR A 519 2.85 -24.74 8.79
C TYR A 519 3.84 -25.78 8.25
N GLN A 520 3.97 -25.85 6.92
CA GLN A 520 4.83 -26.80 6.21
C GLN A 520 4.67 -28.28 6.66
N SER A 521 3.47 -28.67 7.07
CA SER A 521 3.17 -30.03 7.54
C SER A 521 2.73 -31.01 6.44
N ILE A 522 2.62 -30.53 5.20
CA ILE A 522 2.30 -31.35 4.03
C ILE A 522 3.59 -31.59 3.26
N GLY A 523 3.99 -32.84 3.16
CA GLY A 523 5.23 -33.29 2.53
C GLY A 523 5.37 -34.80 2.64
N ASN A 524 6.57 -35.31 2.50
CA ASN A 524 6.85 -36.76 2.68
C ASN A 524 7.08 -37.08 4.16
N SER A 525 6.19 -37.83 4.75
CA SER A 525 6.27 -38.21 6.18
C SER A 525 7.13 -39.44 6.37
N VAL A 526 8.23 -39.32 7.12
CA VAL A 526 9.16 -40.39 7.44
C VAL A 526 9.46 -40.37 8.94
N ALA A 527 9.17 -41.43 9.66
CA ALA A 527 9.44 -41.56 11.10
C ALA A 527 8.94 -40.37 11.96
N GLY A 528 7.78 -39.81 11.62
CA GLY A 528 7.19 -38.65 12.30
C GLY A 528 7.68 -37.30 11.81
N SER A 529 8.78 -37.23 11.06
CA SER A 529 9.28 -36.00 10.42
C SER A 529 8.61 -35.77 9.07
N VAL A 530 8.38 -34.49 8.71
CA VAL A 530 7.87 -34.11 7.39
C VAL A 530 9.01 -33.57 6.54
N LEU A 531 9.43 -34.33 5.57
CA LEU A 531 10.52 -33.98 4.65
C LEU A 531 10.02 -33.11 3.49
N PRO A 532 10.84 -32.20 2.99
CA PRO A 532 10.53 -31.45 1.78
C PRO A 532 10.59 -32.35 0.54
N THR A 533 9.77 -32.05 -0.46
CA THR A 533 9.49 -32.88 -1.64
C THR A 533 9.83 -32.18 -2.94
N LYS A 534 9.86 -32.94 -4.03
CA LYS A 534 10.19 -32.44 -5.37
C LYS A 534 9.08 -31.59 -6.00
N TYR A 535 7.83 -31.87 -5.71
CA TYR A 535 6.69 -31.25 -6.39
C TYR A 535 5.75 -30.57 -5.40
N LEU A 536 5.25 -29.41 -5.77
CA LEU A 536 4.30 -28.59 -5.02
C LEU A 536 3.18 -28.11 -5.94
N MET A 537 1.96 -28.19 -5.45
CA MET A 537 0.82 -27.52 -6.06
C MET A 537 -0.13 -27.07 -4.95
N THR A 538 -0.46 -25.77 -4.91
CA THR A 538 -1.48 -25.24 -4.01
C THR A 538 -2.40 -24.28 -4.75
N GLY A 539 -3.64 -24.17 -4.26
CA GLY A 539 -4.64 -23.25 -4.78
C GLY A 539 -5.54 -22.75 -3.67
N THR A 540 -5.91 -21.47 -3.76
CA THR A 540 -6.85 -20.80 -2.86
C THR A 540 -7.88 -20.03 -3.67
N ALA A 541 -9.15 -20.15 -3.29
CA ALA A 541 -10.21 -19.24 -3.68
C ALA A 541 -10.81 -18.62 -2.43
N GLU A 542 -10.73 -17.32 -2.32
CA GLU A 542 -11.22 -16.55 -1.17
C GLU A 542 -12.19 -15.47 -1.64
N TYR A 543 -13.36 -15.39 -1.02
CA TYR A 543 -14.32 -14.32 -1.16
C TYR A 543 -14.29 -13.44 0.08
N GLN A 544 -14.21 -12.12 -0.12
CA GLN A 544 -14.22 -11.11 0.93
C GLN A 544 -15.41 -10.17 0.74
N HIS A 545 -16.15 -9.91 1.82
CA HIS A 545 -17.17 -8.88 1.88
C HIS A 545 -16.76 -7.79 2.86
N TRP A 546 -16.69 -6.53 2.40
CA TRP A 546 -16.30 -5.38 3.20
C TRP A 546 -17.53 -4.61 3.69
N PHE A 547 -17.79 -4.67 5.00
CA PHE A 547 -18.92 -3.98 5.64
C PHE A 547 -18.75 -2.46 5.57
N ASN A 548 -17.52 -1.98 5.76
CA ASN A 548 -17.13 -0.58 5.68
C ASN A 548 -15.69 -0.48 5.09
N ARG A 549 -15.05 0.69 5.23
CA ARG A 549 -13.69 0.92 4.72
C ARG A 549 -12.66 0.01 5.36
N ASP A 550 -12.82 -0.32 6.64
CA ASP A 550 -11.77 -0.90 7.48
C ASP A 550 -12.02 -2.37 7.81
N TRP A 551 -13.29 -2.81 7.90
CA TRP A 551 -13.67 -4.16 8.35
C TRP A 551 -14.37 -4.96 7.28
N GLY A 552 -13.96 -6.22 7.15
CA GLY A 552 -14.56 -7.20 6.24
C GLY A 552 -14.56 -8.61 6.84
N ALA A 553 -15.34 -9.48 6.22
CA ALA A 553 -15.34 -10.92 6.45
C ALA A 553 -14.85 -11.65 5.20
N ALA A 554 -14.29 -12.84 5.38
CA ALA A 554 -13.86 -13.70 4.30
C ALA A 554 -14.36 -15.13 4.49
N THR A 555 -14.58 -15.82 3.37
CA THR A 555 -14.72 -17.29 3.32
C THR A 555 -13.76 -17.82 2.26
N PHE A 556 -13.22 -19.01 2.48
CA PHE A 556 -12.20 -19.53 1.58
C PHE A 556 -12.21 -21.06 1.48
N PHE A 557 -11.71 -21.48 0.34
CA PHE A 557 -11.37 -22.88 0.06
C PHE A 557 -9.90 -22.93 -0.37
N ASP A 558 -9.11 -23.74 0.32
CA ASP A 558 -7.71 -24.02 0.02
C ASP A 558 -7.54 -25.47 -0.35
N ILE A 559 -6.65 -25.79 -1.28
CA ILE A 559 -6.28 -27.15 -1.64
C ILE A 559 -4.80 -27.19 -1.99
N GLY A 560 -4.12 -28.27 -1.63
CA GLY A 560 -2.71 -28.42 -2.02
C GLY A 560 -2.15 -29.81 -1.81
N THR A 561 -0.97 -29.99 -2.39
CA THR A 561 -0.17 -31.22 -2.27
C THR A 561 1.32 -30.87 -2.33
N ALA A 562 2.13 -31.64 -1.63
CA ALA A 562 3.58 -31.67 -1.77
C ALA A 562 4.02 -33.15 -1.77
N THR A 563 4.70 -33.59 -2.84
CA THR A 563 4.99 -35.01 -3.09
C THR A 563 6.30 -35.21 -3.84
N ASP A 564 6.93 -36.37 -3.68
CA ASP A 564 8.12 -36.76 -4.46
C ASP A 564 7.78 -37.46 -5.79
N ALA A 565 6.56 -38.01 -5.89
CA ALA A 565 6.08 -38.69 -7.10
C ALA A 565 4.71 -38.16 -7.51
N TRP A 566 4.61 -37.68 -8.76
CA TRP A 566 3.37 -37.07 -9.24
C TRP A 566 2.19 -38.07 -9.31
N GLY A 567 2.49 -39.37 -9.51
CA GLY A 567 1.49 -40.44 -9.49
C GLY A 567 0.90 -40.73 -8.10
N GLU A 568 1.63 -40.38 -7.03
CA GLU A 568 1.26 -40.66 -5.64
C GLU A 568 0.74 -39.39 -4.90
N LYS A 569 0.42 -38.34 -5.65
CA LYS A 569 -0.05 -37.07 -5.06
C LYS A 569 -1.34 -37.28 -4.26
N VAL A 570 -1.36 -36.69 -3.07
CA VAL A 570 -2.51 -36.65 -2.20
C VAL A 570 -2.87 -35.17 -1.98
N PHE A 571 -4.11 -34.80 -2.27
CA PHE A 571 -4.59 -33.46 -2.02
C PHE A 571 -5.15 -33.28 -0.60
N TYR A 572 -4.86 -32.14 -0.03
CA TYR A 572 -5.25 -31.70 1.31
C TYR A 572 -6.17 -30.49 1.20
N PRO A 573 -7.51 -30.68 1.14
CA PRO A 573 -8.45 -29.59 1.08
C PRO A 573 -8.72 -29.01 2.46
N GLY A 574 -8.88 -27.67 2.53
CA GLY A 574 -9.25 -26.92 3.72
C GLY A 574 -10.31 -25.88 3.42
N VAL A 575 -11.21 -25.63 4.35
CA VAL A 575 -12.25 -24.61 4.25
C VAL A 575 -12.22 -23.72 5.49
N GLY A 576 -12.66 -22.50 5.37
CA GLY A 576 -12.68 -21.62 6.53
C GLY A 576 -13.35 -20.28 6.31
N ILE A 577 -13.42 -19.55 7.40
CA ILE A 577 -13.95 -18.20 7.47
C ILE A 577 -12.94 -17.30 8.18
N GLY A 578 -13.02 -15.99 7.95
CA GLY A 578 -12.10 -15.06 8.59
C GLY A 578 -12.61 -13.64 8.65
N ALA A 579 -12.00 -12.86 9.54
CA ALA A 579 -12.14 -11.42 9.62
C ALA A 579 -10.95 -10.74 8.94
N ARG A 580 -11.22 -9.59 8.33
CA ARG A 580 -10.23 -8.74 7.67
C ARG A 580 -10.31 -7.35 8.26
N TRP A 581 -9.17 -6.81 8.69
CA TRP A 581 -9.10 -5.46 9.21
C TRP A 581 -7.95 -4.69 8.55
N ARG A 582 -8.29 -3.55 7.95
CA ARG A 582 -7.34 -2.55 7.47
C ARG A 582 -6.96 -1.64 8.60
N SER A 583 -5.97 -2.06 9.39
CA SER A 583 -5.51 -1.25 10.51
C SER A 583 -4.58 -0.12 10.03
N PRO A 584 -4.39 0.95 10.82
CA PRO A 584 -3.43 2.01 10.49
C PRO A 584 -1.98 1.54 10.36
N VAL A 585 -1.65 0.38 10.93
CA VAL A 585 -0.29 -0.19 10.94
C VAL A 585 -0.13 -1.34 9.94
N GLY A 586 -1.17 -1.68 9.17
CA GLY A 586 -1.13 -2.75 8.17
C GLY A 586 -2.31 -3.72 8.26
N PRO A 587 -2.38 -4.70 7.34
CA PRO A 587 -3.46 -5.67 7.32
C PRO A 587 -3.38 -6.63 8.51
N ILE A 588 -4.53 -6.87 9.14
CA ILE A 588 -4.70 -7.87 10.17
C ILE A 588 -5.76 -8.87 9.69
N ASN A 589 -5.36 -10.15 9.64
CA ASN A 589 -6.23 -11.24 9.24
C ASN A 589 -6.37 -12.24 10.38
N VAL A 590 -7.63 -12.60 10.69
CA VAL A 590 -7.98 -13.64 11.66
C VAL A 590 -8.83 -14.66 10.95
N ASP A 591 -8.33 -15.88 10.82
CA ASP A 591 -9.00 -16.96 10.12
C ASP A 591 -9.22 -18.15 11.06
N VAL A 592 -10.30 -18.89 10.83
CA VAL A 592 -10.52 -20.23 11.39
C VAL A 592 -10.75 -21.17 10.22
N ALA A 593 -9.91 -22.20 10.14
CA ALA A 593 -9.95 -23.15 9.04
C ALA A 593 -10.09 -24.59 9.55
N TYR A 594 -10.85 -25.39 8.81
CA TYR A 594 -11.03 -26.82 9.01
C TYR A 594 -10.33 -27.60 7.90
N GLY A 595 -9.38 -28.45 8.29
CA GLY A 595 -8.72 -29.36 7.38
C GLY A 595 -9.59 -30.59 7.15
N LEU A 596 -10.09 -30.77 5.94
CA LEU A 596 -11.05 -31.84 5.62
C LEU A 596 -10.46 -33.24 5.72
N ARG A 597 -9.12 -33.38 5.63
CA ARG A 597 -8.46 -34.70 5.69
C ARG A 597 -7.97 -35.08 7.10
N ASN A 598 -7.52 -34.12 7.89
CA ASN A 598 -7.02 -34.33 9.24
C ASN A 598 -8.09 -34.05 10.31
N HIS A 599 -9.29 -33.67 9.91
CA HIS A 599 -10.45 -33.35 10.76
C HIS A 599 -10.10 -32.40 11.92
N SER A 600 -9.22 -31.43 11.68
CA SER A 600 -8.77 -30.50 12.72
C SER A 600 -9.15 -29.05 12.38
N VAL A 601 -9.52 -28.30 13.40
CA VAL A 601 -9.77 -26.86 13.33
C VAL A 601 -8.49 -26.14 13.75
N ARG A 602 -8.10 -25.12 12.98
CA ARG A 602 -6.93 -24.29 13.29
C ARG A 602 -7.26 -22.81 13.16
N PRO A 603 -6.97 -22.01 14.21
CA PRO A 603 -7.01 -20.55 14.11
C PRO A 603 -5.71 -20.04 13.48
N TYR A 604 -5.83 -18.93 12.75
CA TYR A 604 -4.69 -18.18 12.18
C TYR A 604 -4.87 -16.70 12.49
N LEU A 605 -3.82 -16.08 12.98
CA LEU A 605 -3.69 -14.65 13.16
C LEU A 605 -2.39 -14.19 12.50
N THR A 606 -2.47 -13.18 11.67
CA THR A 606 -1.29 -12.53 11.10
C THR A 606 -1.34 -11.06 11.43
N LEU A 607 -0.29 -10.57 12.08
CA LEU A 607 -0.08 -9.17 12.45
C LEU A 607 1.39 -8.83 12.20
N GLY A 608 1.65 -7.76 11.45
CA GLY A 608 2.99 -7.24 11.24
C GLY A 608 3.02 -5.73 11.46
N ILE A 609 4.00 -5.24 12.22
CA ILE A 609 4.30 -3.82 12.43
C ILE A 609 5.76 -3.60 12.06
N ALA A 610 6.02 -2.64 11.16
CA ALA A 610 7.37 -2.18 10.80
C ALA A 610 7.56 -0.75 11.35
N PHE A 611 8.72 -0.48 11.97
CA PHE A 611 9.11 0.81 12.53
C PHE A 611 10.27 1.40 11.74
#